data_c3d08e8e2bb949800f76e053319d82a9
#
_entry.id   c3d08e8e2bb949800f76e053319d82a9
#
_cell.length_a   1.000
_cell.length_b   1.000
_cell.length_c   1.000
_cell.angle_alpha   90.00
_cell.angle_beta   90.00
_cell.angle_gamma   90.00
#
_symmetry.space_group_name_H-M   'P 1'
#
loop_
_entity.id
_entity.type
_entity.pdbx_description
1 polymer ?
#
loop_
_entity_poly.entity_id
_entity_poly.type
_entity_poly.pdbx_seq_one_letter_code
_entity_poly.pdbx_strand_id
1 'polypeptide(L)'
;RVSASKSFTSDTRMLLSVSHSNDGNYRSIRDAAWEHDRHPNDWREMTRYSATLSQQTGSGSLSFNGIWSEDVRHHRWRSYQLGYANRYGQLNYYLYAQQSQDIHHRNNQVVGVSFSLPFGQAGSLTTRFNHDKNYGSQLQSSYTGSAGEKNAFSYGLTASYDMPRENPNEASVAANGSLRTDYAYLNAS
;
A
#
# COMPACT_ATOMS: atom_id res chain seq x y z
N ARG A 1 13.92 16.41 -9.15
CA ARG A 1 13.07 15.29 -9.57
C ARG A 1 12.77 15.41 -11.07
N VAL A 2 13.00 14.36 -11.81
CA VAL A 2 12.65 14.24 -13.23
C VAL A 2 11.75 13.01 -13.37
N SER A 3 10.68 13.14 -14.16
CA SER A 3 9.81 12.02 -14.48
C SER A 3 9.45 12.05 -15.96
N ALA A 4 9.38 10.88 -16.58
CA ALA A 4 8.93 10.69 -17.94
C ALA A 4 7.84 9.62 -17.96
N SER A 5 6.78 9.88 -18.70
CA SER A 5 5.70 8.92 -18.92
C SER A 5 5.47 8.74 -20.40
N LYS A 6 5.20 7.50 -20.82
CA LYS A 6 4.87 7.16 -22.20
C LYS A 6 3.75 6.13 -22.22
N SER A 7 2.72 6.39 -23.02
CA SER A 7 1.75 5.40 -23.43
C SER A 7 2.19 4.81 -24.77
N PHE A 8 2.41 3.52 -24.85
CA PHE A 8 2.83 2.83 -26.08
C PHE A 8 1.63 2.47 -26.92
N THR A 9 0.53 2.12 -26.27
CA THR A 9 -0.78 1.85 -26.86
C THR A 9 -1.84 2.41 -25.91
N SER A 10 -3.13 2.31 -26.28
CA SER A 10 -4.25 2.60 -25.37
C SER A 10 -4.17 1.77 -24.07
N ASP A 11 -3.57 0.60 -24.15
CA ASP A 11 -3.61 -0.43 -23.12
C ASP A 11 -2.31 -0.55 -22.33
N THR A 12 -1.21 0.04 -22.85
CA THR A 12 0.12 -0.05 -22.22
C THR A 12 0.62 1.32 -21.82
N ARG A 13 0.89 1.50 -20.53
CA ARG A 13 1.44 2.73 -19.97
C ARG A 13 2.70 2.44 -19.17
N MET A 14 3.72 3.24 -19.39
CA MET A 14 4.97 3.21 -18.63
C MET A 14 5.24 4.58 -18.01
N LEU A 15 5.65 4.56 -16.74
CA LEU A 15 6.12 5.74 -16.02
C LEU A 15 7.48 5.45 -15.43
N LEU A 16 8.44 6.29 -15.75
CA LEU A 16 9.77 6.30 -15.15
C LEU A 16 9.95 7.57 -14.36
N SER A 17 10.52 7.50 -13.19
CA SER A 17 10.91 8.69 -12.44
C SER A 17 12.25 8.51 -11.75
N VAL A 18 12.99 9.62 -11.67
CA VAL A 18 14.25 9.73 -10.95
C VAL A 18 14.11 10.94 -10.03
N SER A 19 14.41 10.76 -8.77
CA SER A 19 14.60 11.86 -7.84
C SER A 19 15.99 11.78 -7.24
N HIS A 20 16.67 12.91 -7.21
CA HIS A 20 17.99 13.03 -6.62
C HIS A 20 17.99 14.27 -5.72
N SER A 21 18.55 14.13 -4.52
CA SER A 21 18.78 15.23 -3.59
C SER A 21 20.29 15.39 -3.41
N ASN A 22 20.81 16.51 -3.85
CA ASN A 22 22.25 16.83 -3.76
C ASN A 22 22.68 17.25 -2.35
N ASP A 23 21.71 17.51 -1.48
CA ASP A 23 21.99 18.07 -0.17
C ASP A 23 21.64 17.08 0.94
N GLY A 24 22.64 16.48 1.55
CA GLY A 24 22.48 15.68 2.76
C GLY A 24 21.86 16.47 3.92
N ASN A 25 21.72 17.79 3.76
CA ASN A 25 21.09 18.73 4.69
C ASN A 25 19.66 19.09 4.29
N TYR A 26 19.14 18.64 3.12
CA TYR A 26 17.75 18.89 2.78
C TYR A 26 16.83 18.23 3.82
N ARG A 27 16.10 19.09 4.53
CA ARG A 27 15.12 18.68 5.54
C ARG A 27 13.74 18.98 5.02
N SER A 28 12.88 17.99 4.99
CA SER A 28 11.45 18.26 4.82
C SER A 28 10.93 18.98 6.08
N ILE A 29 9.83 19.73 5.94
CA ILE A 29 9.16 20.39 7.10
C ILE A 29 8.82 19.35 8.18
N ARG A 30 8.45 18.13 7.78
CA ARG A 30 8.21 17.00 8.66
C ARG A 30 9.48 16.55 9.39
N ASP A 31 10.60 16.57 8.72
CA ASP A 31 11.90 16.20 9.26
C ASP A 31 12.40 17.22 10.26
N ALA A 32 12.17 18.51 10.02
CA ALA A 32 12.52 19.57 10.94
C ALA A 32 11.70 19.53 12.25
N ALA A 33 10.44 19.11 12.18
CA ALA A 33 9.55 18.99 13.34
C ALA A 33 9.93 17.83 14.29
N TRP A 34 10.66 16.81 13.80
CA TRP A 34 11.01 15.60 14.55
C TRP A 34 12.49 15.54 14.95
N GLU A 35 13.21 16.64 14.88
CA GLU A 35 14.67 16.70 15.08
C GLU A 35 15.16 16.35 16.50
N HIS A 36 14.26 16.37 17.49
CA HIS A 36 14.63 16.10 18.89
C HIS A 36 14.90 14.62 19.21
N ASP A 37 14.41 13.69 18.39
CA ASP A 37 14.48 12.23 18.66
C ASP A 37 15.35 11.45 17.66
N ARG A 38 16.17 12.12 16.84
CA ARG A 38 16.93 11.44 15.79
C ARG A 38 18.20 10.78 16.28
N HIS A 39 18.24 9.47 16.08
CA HIS A 39 19.49 8.71 16.11
C HIS A 39 20.35 9.03 14.88
N PRO A 40 21.70 9.08 15.04
CA PRO A 40 22.63 9.39 13.93
C PRO A 40 22.63 8.36 12.79
N ASN A 41 21.83 7.31 12.89
CA ASN A 41 21.72 6.21 11.94
C ASN A 41 20.48 6.26 11.04
N ASP A 42 19.71 7.36 11.06
CA ASP A 42 18.51 7.45 10.24
C ASP A 42 18.83 7.43 8.75
N TRP A 43 18.14 6.53 8.04
CA TRP A 43 18.23 6.38 6.58
C TRP A 43 17.71 7.64 5.89
N ARG A 44 18.53 8.25 5.02
CA ARG A 44 18.16 9.43 4.22
C ARG A 44 18.30 9.09 2.75
N GLU A 45 17.18 9.10 2.05
CA GLU A 45 17.16 8.85 0.62
C GLU A 45 17.89 9.97 -0.13
N MET A 46 18.93 9.63 -0.88
CA MET A 46 19.66 10.52 -1.75
C MET A 46 19.18 10.38 -3.20
N THR A 47 19.08 9.17 -3.69
CA THR A 47 18.65 8.91 -5.05
C THR A 47 17.59 7.83 -5.07
N ARG A 48 16.54 8.07 -5.83
CA ARG A 48 15.47 7.09 -6.05
C ARG A 48 15.13 7.00 -7.52
N TYR A 49 15.12 5.79 -8.01
CA TYR A 49 14.58 5.43 -9.32
C TYR A 49 13.29 4.65 -9.12
N SER A 50 12.28 4.95 -9.91
CA SER A 50 11.06 4.15 -9.95
C SER A 50 10.60 3.90 -11.38
N ALA A 51 10.10 2.70 -11.61
CA ALA A 51 9.50 2.29 -12.86
C ALA A 51 8.13 1.67 -12.56
N THR A 52 7.11 2.13 -13.26
CA THR A 52 5.78 1.55 -13.23
C THR A 52 5.39 1.18 -14.66
N LEU A 53 4.98 -0.05 -14.85
CA LEU A 53 4.40 -0.54 -16.11
C LEU A 53 3.00 -1.05 -15.81
N SER A 54 2.03 -0.64 -16.59
CA SER A 54 0.67 -1.16 -16.54
C SER A 54 0.21 -1.57 -17.94
N GLN A 55 -0.38 -2.76 -18.02
CA GLN A 55 -0.93 -3.34 -19.24
C GLN A 55 -2.36 -3.74 -18.99
N GLN A 56 -3.29 -3.14 -19.72
CA GLN A 56 -4.65 -3.65 -19.80
C GLN A 56 -4.69 -4.88 -20.73
N THR A 57 -5.39 -5.91 -20.30
CA THR A 57 -5.63 -7.12 -21.06
C THR A 57 -7.14 -7.28 -21.25
N GLY A 58 -7.58 -8.09 -22.18
CA GLY A 58 -9.03 -8.32 -22.40
C GLY A 58 -9.78 -8.86 -21.16
N SER A 59 -9.06 -9.41 -20.18
CA SER A 59 -9.62 -10.00 -18.97
C SER A 59 -9.19 -9.34 -17.66
N GLY A 60 -8.38 -8.28 -17.71
CA GLY A 60 -7.91 -7.63 -16.48
C GLY A 60 -6.73 -6.70 -16.72
N SER A 61 -5.97 -6.36 -15.69
CA SER A 61 -4.79 -5.52 -15.80
C SER A 61 -3.58 -6.13 -15.08
N LEU A 62 -2.44 -6.11 -15.76
CA LEU A 62 -1.15 -6.42 -15.19
C LEU A 62 -0.45 -5.15 -14.79
N SER A 63 0.23 -5.16 -13.65
CA SER A 63 1.03 -4.05 -13.18
C SER A 63 2.39 -4.55 -12.69
N PHE A 64 3.42 -3.78 -13.00
CA PHE A 64 4.76 -3.96 -12.45
C PHE A 64 5.20 -2.64 -11.84
N ASN A 65 5.72 -2.69 -10.62
CA ASN A 65 6.34 -1.56 -9.94
C ASN A 65 7.72 -1.95 -9.47
N GLY A 66 8.72 -1.18 -9.86
CA GLY A 66 10.10 -1.32 -9.40
C GLY A 66 10.56 -0.04 -8.74
N ILE A 67 11.18 -0.15 -7.58
CA ILE A 67 11.82 0.95 -6.87
C ILE A 67 13.23 0.53 -6.51
N TRP A 68 14.17 1.42 -6.74
CA TRP A 68 15.53 1.32 -6.29
C TRP A 68 15.92 2.65 -5.67
N SER A 69 16.42 2.64 -4.46
CA SER A 69 16.89 3.84 -3.80
C SER A 69 18.19 3.63 -3.06
N GLU A 70 18.94 4.72 -2.94
CA GLU A 70 20.24 4.79 -2.31
C GLU A 70 20.25 5.97 -1.33
N ASP A 71 20.78 5.75 -0.12
CA ASP A 71 20.93 6.79 0.88
C ASP A 71 22.27 7.53 0.73
N VAL A 72 22.46 8.53 1.55
CA VAL A 72 23.71 9.36 1.61
C VAL A 72 24.96 8.55 2.02
N ARG A 73 24.79 7.33 2.56
CA ARG A 73 25.86 6.42 2.95
C ARG A 73 26.06 5.28 1.96
N HIS A 74 25.42 5.38 0.77
CA HIS A 74 25.43 4.36 -0.28
C HIS A 74 24.77 3.03 0.11
N HIS A 75 23.96 3.01 1.17
CA HIS A 75 23.12 1.85 1.43
C HIS A 75 21.99 1.81 0.41
N ARG A 76 21.67 0.61 -0.05
CA ARG A 76 20.71 0.41 -1.13
C ARG A 76 19.50 -0.36 -0.65
N TRP A 77 18.34 0.11 -1.03
CA TRP A 77 17.07 -0.56 -0.87
C TRP A 77 16.39 -0.73 -2.23
N ARG A 78 15.80 -1.87 -2.46
CA ARG A 78 15.07 -2.16 -3.69
C ARG A 78 13.81 -2.95 -3.42
N SER A 79 12.78 -2.71 -4.23
CA SER A 79 11.52 -3.44 -4.19
C SER A 79 10.96 -3.60 -5.59
N TYR A 80 10.46 -4.78 -5.88
CA TYR A 80 9.79 -5.13 -7.12
C TYR A 80 8.47 -5.78 -6.78
N GLN A 81 7.41 -5.33 -7.43
CA GLN A 81 6.06 -5.87 -7.26
C GLN A 81 5.44 -6.15 -8.62
N LEU A 82 4.90 -7.34 -8.77
CA LEU A 82 4.05 -7.74 -9.88
C LEU A 82 2.63 -7.90 -9.35
N GLY A 83 1.65 -7.35 -10.05
CA GLY A 83 0.25 -7.44 -9.68
C GLY A 83 -0.64 -7.79 -10.86
N TYR A 84 -1.73 -8.49 -10.58
CA TYR A 84 -2.80 -8.76 -11.53
C TYR A 84 -4.13 -8.44 -10.89
N ALA A 85 -4.89 -7.54 -11.50
CA ALA A 85 -6.23 -7.18 -11.10
C ALA A 85 -7.24 -7.59 -12.15
N ASN A 86 -8.35 -8.14 -11.72
CA ASN A 86 -9.47 -8.47 -12.62
C ASN A 86 -10.79 -8.39 -11.87
N ARG A 87 -11.88 -8.47 -12.63
CA ARG A 87 -13.25 -8.47 -12.13
C ARG A 87 -14.04 -9.62 -12.73
N TYR A 88 -14.69 -10.39 -11.87
CA TYR A 88 -15.64 -11.43 -12.27
C TYR A 88 -17.02 -11.12 -11.69
N GLY A 89 -17.95 -10.70 -12.53
CA GLY A 89 -19.24 -10.18 -12.08
C GLY A 89 -19.07 -8.93 -11.21
N GLN A 90 -19.47 -9.03 -9.94
CA GLN A 90 -19.29 -7.97 -8.94
C GLN A 90 -18.01 -8.14 -8.08
N LEU A 91 -17.37 -9.31 -8.16
CA LEU A 91 -16.16 -9.59 -7.40
C LEU A 91 -14.95 -8.98 -8.09
N ASN A 92 -14.27 -8.04 -7.44
CA ASN A 92 -12.95 -7.58 -7.84
C ASN A 92 -11.91 -8.40 -7.09
N TYR A 93 -10.86 -8.83 -7.78
CA TYR A 93 -9.74 -9.52 -7.15
C TYR A 93 -8.41 -8.98 -7.62
N TYR A 94 -7.46 -9.02 -6.72
CA TYR A 94 -6.10 -8.57 -6.95
C TYR A 94 -5.12 -9.58 -6.37
N LEU A 95 -4.22 -10.05 -7.21
CA LEU A 95 -3.12 -10.94 -6.85
C LEU A 95 -1.82 -10.15 -6.95
N TYR A 96 -0.90 -10.36 -6.03
CA TYR A 96 0.40 -9.74 -6.15
C TYR A 96 1.52 -10.58 -5.53
N ALA A 97 2.70 -10.38 -6.07
CA ALA A 97 3.95 -10.88 -5.51
C ALA A 97 4.95 -9.73 -5.44
N GLN A 98 5.60 -9.61 -4.32
CA GLN A 98 6.61 -8.58 -4.06
C GLN A 98 7.89 -9.22 -3.56
N GLN A 99 9.00 -8.71 -4.06
CA GLN A 99 10.32 -8.99 -3.51
C GLN A 99 10.98 -7.67 -3.14
N SER A 100 11.50 -7.58 -1.93
CA SER A 100 12.26 -6.43 -1.46
C SER A 100 13.58 -6.86 -0.84
N GLN A 101 14.55 -5.96 -0.90
CA GLN A 101 15.82 -6.10 -0.20
C GLN A 101 16.05 -4.83 0.60
N ASP A 102 16.30 -4.99 1.90
CA ASP A 102 16.57 -3.88 2.80
C ASP A 102 18.04 -3.40 2.70
N ILE A 103 18.36 -2.35 3.42
CA ILE A 103 19.71 -1.75 3.48
C ILE A 103 20.78 -2.71 4.05
N HIS A 104 20.38 -3.77 4.74
CA HIS A 104 21.24 -4.82 5.28
C HIS A 104 21.33 -6.05 4.35
N HIS A 105 20.91 -5.89 3.09
CA HIS A 105 20.86 -6.96 2.07
C HIS A 105 19.94 -8.14 2.43
N ARG A 106 19.03 -8.00 3.39
CA ARG A 106 18.06 -9.02 3.73
C ARG A 106 16.93 -9.01 2.70
N ASN A 107 16.68 -10.17 2.14
CA ASN A 107 15.60 -10.35 1.17
C ASN A 107 14.30 -10.70 1.89
N ASN A 108 13.23 -10.05 1.48
CA ASN A 108 11.88 -10.39 1.88
C ASN A 108 11.01 -10.66 0.65
N GLN A 109 10.09 -11.60 0.76
CA GLN A 109 9.13 -11.97 -0.27
C GLN A 109 7.74 -11.99 0.34
N VAL A 110 6.82 -11.30 -0.32
CA VAL A 110 5.42 -11.24 0.06
C VAL A 110 4.58 -11.68 -1.13
N VAL A 111 3.63 -12.57 -0.90
CA VAL A 111 2.58 -12.88 -1.85
C VAL A 111 1.24 -12.57 -1.21
N GLY A 112 0.30 -12.06 -2.00
CA GLY A 112 -1.00 -11.70 -1.45
C GLY A 112 -2.12 -11.82 -2.47
N VAL A 113 -3.31 -11.97 -1.92
CA VAL A 113 -4.57 -11.95 -2.65
C VAL A 113 -5.57 -11.05 -1.91
N SER A 114 -6.30 -10.28 -2.65
CA SER A 114 -7.38 -9.42 -2.13
C SER A 114 -8.63 -9.65 -2.96
N PHE A 115 -9.75 -9.79 -2.28
CA PHE A 115 -11.09 -9.88 -2.87
C PHE A 115 -11.91 -8.71 -2.35
N SER A 116 -12.64 -8.05 -3.23
CA SER A 116 -13.56 -6.96 -2.86
C SER A 116 -14.89 -7.16 -3.55
N LEU A 117 -15.95 -7.17 -2.76
CA LEU A 117 -17.32 -7.38 -3.21
C LEU A 117 -18.18 -6.19 -2.73
N PRO A 118 -18.90 -5.49 -3.62
CA PRO A 118 -19.97 -4.59 -3.22
C PRO A 118 -21.03 -5.34 -2.40
N PHE A 119 -21.47 -4.77 -1.31
CA PHE A 119 -22.46 -5.38 -0.43
C PHE A 119 -23.56 -4.37 -0.09
N GLY A 120 -24.78 -4.71 -0.47
CA GLY A 120 -25.89 -3.78 -0.36
C GLY A 120 -25.78 -2.57 -1.30
N GLN A 121 -26.43 -1.48 -0.95
CA GLN A 121 -26.49 -0.27 -1.80
C GLN A 121 -25.25 0.64 -1.65
N ALA A 122 -24.63 0.65 -0.47
CA ALA A 122 -23.54 1.57 -0.17
C ALA A 122 -22.45 0.94 0.71
N GLY A 123 -22.27 -0.36 0.63
CA GLY A 123 -21.25 -1.09 1.39
C GLY A 123 -20.30 -1.88 0.51
N SER A 124 -19.16 -2.25 1.07
CA SER A 124 -18.23 -3.19 0.47
C SER A 124 -17.56 -4.07 1.51
N LEU A 125 -17.38 -5.33 1.16
CA LEU A 125 -16.59 -6.29 1.91
C LEU A 125 -15.28 -6.52 1.17
N THR A 126 -14.17 -6.33 1.87
CA THR A 126 -12.84 -6.62 1.34
C THR A 126 -12.15 -7.62 2.24
N THR A 127 -11.69 -8.72 1.66
CA THR A 127 -10.87 -9.72 2.36
C THR A 127 -9.50 -9.79 1.69
N ARG A 128 -8.45 -9.75 2.49
CA ARG A 128 -7.07 -9.81 2.05
C ARG A 128 -6.33 -10.89 2.82
N PHE A 129 -5.58 -11.69 2.10
CA PHE A 129 -4.63 -12.63 2.64
C PHE A 129 -3.24 -12.26 2.14
N ASN A 130 -2.28 -12.17 3.05
CA ASN A 130 -0.87 -11.92 2.76
C ASN A 130 -0.02 -13.01 3.40
N HIS A 131 0.97 -13.48 2.68
CA HIS A 131 2.02 -14.34 3.22
C HIS A 131 3.38 -13.67 3.03
N ASP A 132 4.03 -13.39 4.13
CA ASP A 132 5.38 -12.83 4.19
C ASP A 132 6.35 -13.94 4.60
N LYS A 133 7.37 -14.15 3.77
CA LYS A 133 8.36 -15.21 4.01
C LYS A 133 9.05 -15.09 5.38
N ASN A 134 9.29 -13.87 5.85
CA ASN A 134 10.04 -13.62 7.08
C ASN A 134 9.12 -13.45 8.30
N TYR A 135 7.94 -12.87 8.12
CA TYR A 135 7.07 -12.48 9.23
C TYR A 135 5.86 -13.38 9.44
N GLY A 136 5.48 -14.18 8.44
CA GLY A 136 4.34 -15.09 8.54
C GLY A 136 3.17 -14.68 7.67
N SER A 137 1.95 -15.04 8.08
CA SER A 137 0.74 -14.80 7.29
C SER A 137 -0.24 -13.91 8.04
N GLN A 138 -1.05 -13.17 7.30
CA GLN A 138 -2.12 -12.34 7.82
C GLN A 138 -3.37 -12.50 6.97
N LEU A 139 -4.50 -12.70 7.62
CA LEU A 139 -5.83 -12.62 7.02
C LEU A 139 -6.55 -11.41 7.61
N GLN A 140 -7.05 -10.54 6.75
CA GLN A 140 -7.82 -9.38 7.16
C GLN A 140 -9.12 -9.31 6.37
N SER A 141 -10.23 -9.08 7.05
CA SER A 141 -11.52 -8.80 6.42
C SER A 141 -12.05 -7.48 6.95
N SER A 142 -12.46 -6.59 6.05
CA SER A 142 -13.08 -5.32 6.42
C SER A 142 -14.38 -5.11 5.67
N TYR A 143 -15.38 -4.72 6.41
CA TYR A 143 -16.66 -4.27 5.88
C TYR A 143 -16.79 -2.79 6.11
N THR A 144 -17.05 -2.03 5.06
CA THR A 144 -17.29 -0.60 5.12
C THR A 144 -18.60 -0.28 4.47
N GLY A 145 -19.32 0.69 5.00
CA GLY A 145 -20.58 1.10 4.43
C GLY A 145 -20.98 2.51 4.83
N SER A 146 -22.02 3.00 4.17
CA SER A 146 -22.62 4.27 4.52
C SER A 146 -24.15 4.14 4.54
N ALA A 147 -24.82 5.00 5.31
CA ALA A 147 -26.25 5.03 5.49
C ALA A 147 -26.75 6.47 5.70
N GLY A 148 -28.06 6.65 5.60
CA GLY A 148 -28.73 7.93 5.78
C GLY A 148 -28.76 8.79 4.53
N GLU A 149 -29.46 9.91 4.60
CA GLU A 149 -29.49 10.87 3.51
C GLU A 149 -28.09 11.41 3.25
N LYS A 150 -27.72 11.49 1.96
CA LYS A 150 -26.38 11.96 1.51
C LYS A 150 -25.21 11.20 2.13
N ASN A 151 -25.41 9.92 2.55
CA ASN A 151 -24.40 9.12 3.25
C ASN A 151 -23.86 9.79 4.52
N ALA A 152 -24.75 10.38 5.29
CA ALA A 152 -24.40 11.13 6.49
C ALA A 152 -23.71 10.27 7.56
N PHE A 153 -23.99 8.98 7.61
CA PHE A 153 -23.36 8.02 8.51
C PHE A 153 -22.46 7.07 7.73
N SER A 154 -21.21 6.93 8.13
CA SER A 154 -20.26 5.94 7.61
C SER A 154 -19.78 5.04 8.73
N TYR A 155 -19.61 3.77 8.43
CA TYR A 155 -19.18 2.78 9.42
C TYR A 155 -18.21 1.78 8.79
N GLY A 156 -17.35 1.24 9.62
CA GLY A 156 -16.40 0.21 9.25
C GLY A 156 -16.21 -0.80 10.37
N LEU A 157 -16.05 -2.05 9.98
CA LEU A 157 -15.67 -3.16 10.84
C LEU A 157 -14.50 -3.88 10.20
N THR A 158 -13.43 -4.07 10.94
CA THR A 158 -12.24 -4.79 10.47
C THR A 158 -11.92 -5.89 11.47
N ALA A 159 -11.74 -7.11 10.94
CA ALA A 159 -11.23 -8.24 11.70
C ALA A 159 -9.91 -8.69 11.07
N SER A 160 -8.89 -8.94 11.87
CA SER A 160 -7.62 -9.49 11.42
C SER A 160 -7.21 -10.70 12.24
N TYR A 161 -6.52 -11.61 11.56
CA TYR A 161 -5.91 -12.78 12.15
C TYR A 161 -4.47 -12.88 11.66
N ASP A 162 -3.56 -12.70 12.59
CA ASP A 162 -2.13 -12.70 12.35
C ASP A 162 -1.53 -14.02 12.77
N MET A 163 -0.75 -14.63 11.89
CA MET A 163 -0.08 -15.91 12.06
C MET A 163 1.44 -15.67 11.89
N PRO A 164 2.09 -15.04 12.85
CA PRO A 164 3.52 -14.76 12.78
C PRO A 164 4.33 -16.06 12.91
N ARG A 165 5.55 -16.07 12.38
CA ARG A 165 6.41 -17.26 12.41
C ARG A 165 6.95 -17.59 13.79
N GLU A 166 7.20 -16.59 14.61
CA GLU A 166 7.93 -16.73 15.88
C GLU A 166 7.06 -16.43 17.11
N ASN A 167 5.91 -15.82 16.93
CA ASN A 167 5.00 -15.43 18.00
C ASN A 167 3.68 -16.21 17.92
N PRO A 168 2.91 -16.28 19.01
CA PRO A 168 1.56 -16.83 18.98
C PRO A 168 0.66 -16.10 17.98
N ASN A 169 -0.32 -16.82 17.44
CA ASN A 169 -1.33 -16.22 16.59
C ASN A 169 -2.16 -15.20 17.36
N GLU A 170 -2.51 -14.11 16.69
CA GLU A 170 -3.28 -13.02 17.28
C GLU A 170 -4.51 -12.70 16.43
N ALA A 171 -5.64 -12.51 17.09
CA ALA A 171 -6.86 -12.04 16.44
C ALA A 171 -7.23 -10.67 16.99
N SER A 172 -7.62 -9.77 16.12
CA SER A 172 -8.09 -8.42 16.48
C SER A 172 -9.34 -8.04 15.72
N VAL A 173 -10.18 -7.22 16.37
CA VAL A 173 -11.38 -6.65 15.77
C VAL A 173 -11.39 -5.17 16.10
N ALA A 174 -11.62 -4.34 15.10
CA ALA A 174 -11.78 -2.90 15.24
C ALA A 174 -13.05 -2.44 14.54
N ALA A 175 -13.75 -1.49 15.14
CA ALA A 175 -14.92 -0.86 14.58
C ALA A 175 -14.74 0.66 14.59
N ASN A 176 -15.20 1.31 13.55
CA ASN A 176 -15.21 2.77 13.48
C ASN A 176 -16.52 3.26 12.88
N GLY A 177 -16.91 4.46 13.28
CA GLY A 177 -18.08 5.12 12.76
C GLY A 177 -17.90 6.63 12.70
N SER A 178 -18.52 7.25 11.71
CA SER A 178 -18.56 8.70 11.62
C SER A 178 -19.95 9.17 11.20
N LEU A 179 -20.38 10.28 11.79
CA LEU A 179 -21.63 10.94 11.48
C LEU A 179 -21.36 12.38 11.05
N ARG A 180 -21.83 12.72 9.87
CA ARG A 180 -21.79 14.07 9.34
C ARG A 180 -23.18 14.68 9.39
N THR A 181 -23.31 15.78 10.06
CA THR A 181 -24.53 16.61 10.07
C THR A 181 -24.23 17.95 9.42
N ASP A 182 -25.26 18.78 9.22
CA ASP A 182 -25.07 20.13 8.70
C ASP A 182 -24.27 21.04 9.64
N TYR A 183 -24.16 20.67 10.92
CA TYR A 183 -23.54 21.49 11.97
C TYR A 183 -22.28 20.86 12.59
N ALA A 184 -22.07 19.54 12.44
CA ALA A 184 -21.01 18.84 13.14
C ALA A 184 -20.53 17.59 12.38
N TYR A 185 -19.27 17.21 12.62
CA TYR A 185 -18.70 15.93 12.24
C TYR A 185 -18.25 15.19 13.50
N LEU A 186 -18.81 14.01 13.72
CA LEU A 186 -18.51 13.15 14.86
C LEU A 186 -17.84 11.88 14.36
N ASN A 187 -16.80 11.41 15.04
CA ASN A 187 -16.18 10.13 14.78
C ASN A 187 -15.96 9.36 16.08
N ALA A 188 -16.00 8.03 15.98
CA ALA A 188 -15.69 7.10 17.04
C ALA A 188 -14.88 5.92 16.46
N SER A 189 -13.92 5.41 17.23
CA SER A 189 -13.10 4.24 16.91
C SER A 189 -12.76 3.48 18.19
#